data_d5bdbc58ad8fd23d3bd18fd06f633c07
#
_entry.id   d5bdbc58ad8fd23d3bd18fd06f633c07
#
_cell.length_a   1.000
_cell.length_b   1.000
_cell.length_c   1.000
_cell.angle_alpha   90.00
_cell.angle_beta   90.00
_cell.angle_gamma   90.00
#
_symmetry.space_group_name_H-M   'P 1'
#
loop_
_entity.id
_entity.type
_entity.pdbx_description
1 polymer ?
#
loop_
_entity_poly.entity_id
_entity_poly.type
_entity_poly.pdbx_seq_one_letter_code
_entity_poly.pdbx_strand_id
1 'polypeptide(L)'
;MRDILITIIILGSLPFILKAPAIGGLMWVWVSVMNPHTQAWGFATHLPFAFIIAIATMLSLMMTREPKSLPITPVSVLLMLFVAWMNVTALFALLPESSWVQWNKVMKIMLMSFVIMMVIRTRRDIGRLIWVLVGSIGYYGVKGGIFTIRSGGTERVWGPEETFIGDNNALALALIITIPLMYYLQQNTEKHRRWVRHGLSGAMLLSALAALGSYSRGGLLAIAAMGLFMWLKSDRKLVLGALLGAVTPLLLAFMPERWAERMDTINTYEEDSSAMGRLNAWRMAWNLARDRFPGGGFDVSDASIFARYAPNPMDVHAAHSIYFQALGEHGFVGLLIYLALGLATWRTAAAIIRRTRGQPELRWAHGLATMSQASLIGFAVGGAFLSLLYFDMPYYLMAALIATRIIVERQAPAPTSRQARAKAQAAIAEQP
;
A
#
# COMPACT_ATOMS: atom_id res chain seq x y z
N MET A 1 -6.02 20.96 22.33
CA MET A 1 -7.17 20.02 22.31
C MET A 1 -6.88 18.75 21.51
N ARG A 2 -6.31 18.83 20.28
CA ARG A 2 -5.98 17.62 19.48
C ARG A 2 -4.96 16.72 20.19
N ASP A 3 -3.92 17.29 20.80
CA ASP A 3 -2.90 16.57 21.57
C ASP A 3 -3.51 15.72 22.68
N ILE A 4 -4.38 16.32 23.47
CA ILE A 4 -5.06 15.62 24.59
C ILE A 4 -5.95 14.49 24.04
N LEU A 5 -6.72 14.75 23.00
CA LEU A 5 -7.61 13.77 22.41
C LEU A 5 -6.84 12.54 21.89
N ILE A 6 -5.76 12.76 21.12
CA ILE A 6 -4.93 11.68 20.59
C ILE A 6 -4.29 10.89 21.73
N THR A 7 -3.75 11.58 22.73
CA THR A 7 -3.13 10.94 23.90
C THR A 7 -4.14 10.10 24.67
N ILE A 8 -5.36 10.62 24.92
CA ILE A 8 -6.42 9.86 25.61
C ILE A 8 -6.83 8.62 24.80
N ILE A 9 -6.99 8.74 23.49
CA ILE A 9 -7.33 7.59 22.63
C ILE A 9 -6.24 6.53 22.71
N ILE A 10 -4.96 6.90 22.58
CA ILE A 10 -3.85 5.96 22.57
C ILE A 10 -3.67 5.33 23.97
N LEU A 11 -3.54 6.14 25.03
CA LEU A 11 -3.36 5.60 26.37
C LEU A 11 -4.60 4.84 26.87
N GLY A 12 -5.79 5.32 26.55
CA GLY A 12 -7.04 4.61 26.84
C GLY A 12 -7.22 3.29 26.09
N SER A 13 -6.51 3.11 24.96
CA SER A 13 -6.50 1.83 24.23
C SER A 13 -5.60 0.77 24.87
N LEU A 14 -4.60 1.15 25.70
CA LEU A 14 -3.61 0.23 26.24
C LEU A 14 -4.20 -0.94 27.02
N PRO A 15 -5.21 -0.77 27.94
CA PRO A 15 -5.83 -1.89 28.63
C PRO A 15 -6.52 -2.88 27.68
N PHE A 16 -7.05 -2.40 26.55
CA PHE A 16 -7.68 -3.24 25.52
C PHE A 16 -6.63 -3.97 24.70
N ILE A 17 -5.50 -3.32 24.40
CA ILE A 17 -4.35 -3.93 23.72
C ILE A 17 -3.81 -5.09 24.54
N LEU A 18 -3.63 -4.89 25.86
CA LEU A 18 -3.13 -5.95 26.75
C LEU A 18 -4.07 -7.17 26.82
N LYS A 19 -5.37 -6.97 26.63
CA LYS A 19 -6.37 -8.06 26.58
C LYS A 19 -6.42 -8.79 25.24
N ALA A 20 -6.14 -8.09 24.13
CA ALA A 20 -6.28 -8.63 22.78
C ALA A 20 -5.21 -8.03 21.84
N PRO A 21 -4.17 -8.79 21.47
CA PRO A 21 -3.07 -8.28 20.64
C PRO A 21 -3.52 -7.80 19.25
N ALA A 22 -4.64 -8.31 18.74
CA ALA A 22 -5.23 -7.83 17.50
C ALA A 22 -5.62 -6.34 17.56
N ILE A 23 -6.08 -5.85 18.73
CA ILE A 23 -6.35 -4.41 18.93
C ILE A 23 -5.06 -3.61 18.83
N GLY A 24 -3.97 -4.10 19.40
CA GLY A 24 -2.66 -3.47 19.30
C GLY A 24 -2.16 -3.37 17.86
N GLY A 25 -2.30 -4.46 17.08
CA GLY A 25 -2.00 -4.44 15.65
C GLY A 25 -2.82 -3.39 14.88
N LEU A 26 -4.12 -3.28 15.16
CA LEU A 26 -4.99 -2.28 14.54
C LEU A 26 -4.64 -0.84 14.95
N MET A 27 -4.32 -0.61 16.22
CA MET A 27 -3.86 0.69 16.72
C MET A 27 -2.51 1.10 16.11
N TRP A 28 -1.60 0.13 15.95
CA TRP A 28 -0.36 0.38 15.21
C TRP A 28 -0.65 0.81 13.77
N VAL A 29 -1.49 0.07 13.03
CA VAL A 29 -1.87 0.41 11.65
C VAL A 29 -2.45 1.82 11.58
N TRP A 30 -3.32 2.17 12.51
CA TRP A 30 -3.90 3.52 12.58
C TRP A 30 -2.82 4.59 12.77
N VAL A 31 -1.90 4.40 13.72
CA VAL A 31 -0.85 5.38 14.03
C VAL A 31 0.19 5.46 12.92
N SER A 32 0.57 4.32 12.30
CA SER A 32 1.59 4.29 11.24
C SER A 32 1.09 4.85 9.91
N VAL A 33 -0.18 4.56 9.56
CA VAL A 33 -0.76 4.95 8.25
C VAL A 33 -1.37 6.34 8.30
N MET A 34 -2.09 6.68 9.38
CA MET A 34 -2.74 7.98 9.53
C MET A 34 -1.79 9.05 10.10
N ASN A 35 -0.84 8.63 10.93
CA ASN A 35 0.05 9.54 11.66
C ASN A 35 -0.73 10.67 12.39
N PRO A 36 -1.71 10.34 13.27
CA PRO A 36 -2.61 11.34 13.84
C PRO A 36 -1.88 12.37 14.71
N HIS A 37 -0.74 12.00 15.29
CA HIS A 37 0.09 12.88 16.11
C HIS A 37 0.73 14.02 15.30
N THR A 38 1.05 13.81 14.01
CA THR A 38 1.54 14.89 13.13
C THR A 38 0.46 15.91 12.77
N GLN A 39 -0.82 15.63 13.07
CA GLN A 39 -1.93 16.56 12.94
C GLN A 39 -2.15 17.44 14.20
N ALA A 40 -1.39 17.19 15.26
CA ALA A 40 -1.32 18.02 16.47
C ALA A 40 -0.20 19.06 16.31
N TRP A 41 -0.21 20.08 17.16
CA TRP A 41 0.78 21.17 17.12
C TRP A 41 1.46 21.39 18.47
N GLY A 42 1.34 20.45 19.40
CA GLY A 42 1.88 20.55 20.74
C GLY A 42 2.65 19.30 21.14
N PHE A 43 2.59 18.93 22.40
CA PHE A 43 3.41 17.87 22.98
C PHE A 43 3.20 16.48 22.34
N ALA A 44 2.04 16.21 21.74
CA ALA A 44 1.76 14.90 21.15
C ALA A 44 2.63 14.58 19.93
N THR A 45 3.18 15.59 19.24
CA THR A 45 4.07 15.38 18.09
C THR A 45 5.39 14.70 18.50
N HIS A 46 5.84 14.91 19.73
CA HIS A 46 7.11 14.36 20.24
C HIS A 46 6.95 13.06 21.02
N LEU A 47 5.72 12.61 21.29
CA LEU A 47 5.50 11.37 22.03
C LEU A 47 5.67 10.14 21.14
N PRO A 48 6.40 9.11 21.62
CA PRO A 48 6.68 7.90 20.85
C PRO A 48 5.47 6.93 20.83
N PHE A 49 4.31 7.38 20.39
CA PHE A 49 3.07 6.60 20.44
C PHE A 49 3.16 5.25 19.74
N ALA A 50 3.78 5.21 18.56
CA ALA A 50 4.00 3.97 17.84
C ALA A 50 4.81 2.96 18.69
N PHE A 51 5.86 3.43 19.38
CA PHE A 51 6.68 2.59 20.24
C PHE A 51 5.88 2.07 21.46
N ILE A 52 5.08 2.92 22.10
CA ILE A 52 4.21 2.54 23.23
C ILE A 52 3.23 1.44 22.80
N ILE A 53 2.57 1.62 21.65
CA ILE A 53 1.63 0.63 21.09
C ILE A 53 2.36 -0.67 20.75
N ALA A 54 3.54 -0.61 20.15
CA ALA A 54 4.33 -1.78 19.80
C ALA A 54 4.69 -2.60 21.04
N ILE A 55 5.22 -1.95 22.09
CA ILE A 55 5.56 -2.62 23.36
C ILE A 55 4.31 -3.24 23.99
N ALA A 56 3.22 -2.50 24.11
CA ALA A 56 1.99 -3.02 24.66
C ALA A 56 1.46 -4.23 23.87
N THR A 57 1.59 -4.20 22.52
CA THR A 57 1.21 -5.30 21.65
C THR A 57 2.10 -6.53 21.87
N MET A 58 3.42 -6.34 21.98
CA MET A 58 4.35 -7.43 22.27
C MET A 58 4.09 -8.07 23.63
N LEU A 59 3.86 -7.26 24.67
CA LEU A 59 3.48 -7.75 25.99
C LEU A 59 2.18 -8.53 25.93
N SER A 60 1.16 -8.02 25.23
CA SER A 60 -0.11 -8.72 25.02
C SER A 60 0.09 -10.06 24.32
N LEU A 61 0.94 -10.12 23.29
CA LEU A 61 1.30 -11.36 22.61
C LEU A 61 1.97 -12.36 23.55
N MET A 62 2.83 -11.91 24.46
CA MET A 62 3.48 -12.79 25.44
C MET A 62 2.46 -13.36 26.43
N MET A 63 1.48 -12.56 26.84
CA MET A 63 0.49 -12.91 27.85
C MET A 63 -0.71 -13.69 27.30
N THR A 64 -1.05 -13.52 26.03
CA THR A 64 -2.22 -14.17 25.42
C THR A 64 -2.03 -15.68 25.28
N ARG A 65 -3.13 -16.42 25.40
CA ARG A 65 -3.22 -17.86 25.08
C ARG A 65 -3.55 -18.12 23.63
N GLU A 66 -3.79 -17.09 22.83
CA GLU A 66 -4.04 -17.24 21.39
C GLU A 66 -2.82 -17.81 20.67
N PRO A 67 -3.01 -18.54 19.58
CA PRO A 67 -1.88 -19.08 18.80
C PRO A 67 -0.95 -17.97 18.32
N LYS A 68 0.37 -18.12 18.52
CA LYS A 68 1.39 -17.12 18.20
C LYS A 68 2.18 -17.47 16.93
N SER A 69 1.70 -18.45 16.15
CA SER A 69 2.40 -18.90 14.94
C SER A 69 2.27 -17.89 13.81
N LEU A 70 3.40 -17.51 13.22
CA LEU A 70 3.39 -16.80 11.96
C LEU A 70 2.90 -17.74 10.86
N PRO A 71 1.92 -17.37 10.04
CA PRO A 71 1.49 -18.20 8.91
C PRO A 71 2.63 -18.35 7.90
N ILE A 72 3.08 -19.59 7.67
CA ILE A 72 4.12 -19.90 6.68
C ILE A 72 3.45 -20.04 5.31
N THR A 73 3.64 -19.04 4.48
CA THR A 73 3.11 -18.93 3.12
C THR A 73 4.20 -18.39 2.19
N PRO A 74 4.08 -18.54 0.86
CA PRO A 74 5.06 -17.94 -0.06
C PRO A 74 5.26 -16.44 0.16
N VAL A 75 4.19 -15.70 0.54
CA VAL A 75 4.27 -14.26 0.81
C VAL A 75 5.05 -13.97 2.09
N SER A 76 4.75 -14.65 3.20
CA SER A 76 5.46 -14.43 4.47
C SER A 76 6.93 -14.89 4.40
N VAL A 77 7.24 -15.98 3.68
CA VAL A 77 8.62 -16.44 3.47
C VAL A 77 9.41 -15.43 2.64
N LEU A 78 8.84 -14.93 1.52
CA LEU A 78 9.52 -13.94 0.70
C LEU A 78 9.71 -12.61 1.45
N LEU A 79 8.75 -12.22 2.30
CA LEU A 79 8.92 -11.05 3.15
C LEU A 79 10.03 -11.26 4.19
N MET A 80 10.12 -12.44 4.81
CA MET A 80 11.24 -12.77 5.71
C MET A 80 12.57 -12.74 4.98
N LEU A 81 12.65 -13.30 3.77
CA LEU A 81 13.86 -13.24 2.95
C LEU A 81 14.23 -11.81 2.56
N PHE A 82 13.24 -10.98 2.22
CA PHE A 82 13.47 -9.57 1.92
C PHE A 82 14.01 -8.81 3.14
N VAL A 83 13.40 -9.01 4.31
CA VAL A 83 13.88 -8.41 5.57
C VAL A 83 15.30 -8.90 5.92
N ALA A 84 15.56 -10.20 5.80
CA ALA A 84 16.90 -10.74 6.03
C ALA A 84 17.93 -10.12 5.08
N TRP A 85 17.58 -9.97 3.79
CA TRP A 85 18.45 -9.34 2.81
C TRP A 85 18.67 -7.86 3.09
N MET A 86 17.63 -7.11 3.48
CA MET A 86 17.77 -5.71 3.91
C MET A 86 18.74 -5.56 5.09
N ASN A 87 18.76 -6.51 6.05
CA ASN A 87 19.74 -6.49 7.15
C ASN A 87 21.16 -6.74 6.64
N VAL A 88 21.34 -7.66 5.70
CA VAL A 88 22.66 -7.89 5.08
C VAL A 88 23.14 -6.62 4.37
N THR A 89 22.29 -6.00 3.54
CA THR A 89 22.69 -4.81 2.79
C THR A 89 22.97 -3.60 3.69
N ALA A 90 22.29 -3.48 4.83
CA ALA A 90 22.54 -2.43 5.82
C ALA A 90 23.94 -2.56 6.45
N LEU A 91 24.44 -3.79 6.67
CA LEU A 91 25.80 -4.03 7.19
C LEU A 91 26.89 -3.60 6.18
N PHE A 92 26.58 -3.60 4.90
CA PHE A 92 27.49 -3.20 3.82
C PHE A 92 27.15 -1.83 3.21
N ALA A 93 26.38 -1.02 3.93
CA ALA A 93 25.93 0.29 3.46
C ALA A 93 27.10 1.23 3.13
N LEU A 94 26.97 1.99 2.04
CA LEU A 94 27.94 3.03 1.65
C LEU A 94 27.90 4.22 2.60
N LEU A 95 26.73 4.53 3.14
CA LEU A 95 26.45 5.61 4.08
C LEU A 95 25.86 5.02 5.36
N PRO A 96 26.69 4.50 6.29
CA PRO A 96 26.19 3.79 7.46
C PRO A 96 25.25 4.63 8.34
N GLU A 97 25.53 5.91 8.55
CA GLU A 97 24.75 6.78 9.44
C GLU A 97 23.31 6.96 8.94
N SER A 98 23.11 7.43 7.70
CA SER A 98 21.78 7.60 7.12
C SER A 98 21.07 6.26 6.92
N SER A 99 21.83 5.23 6.53
CA SER A 99 21.33 3.87 6.36
C SER A 99 20.74 3.31 7.66
N TRP A 100 21.39 3.50 8.82
CA TRP A 100 20.88 3.04 10.11
C TRP A 100 19.63 3.79 10.57
N VAL A 101 19.52 5.07 10.27
CA VAL A 101 18.30 5.85 10.56
C VAL A 101 17.10 5.27 9.79
N GLN A 102 17.26 5.05 8.48
CA GLN A 102 16.21 4.50 7.66
C GLN A 102 15.93 3.03 7.99
N TRP A 103 16.94 2.21 8.22
CA TRP A 103 16.84 0.83 8.68
C TRP A 103 15.97 0.72 9.95
N ASN A 104 16.23 1.56 10.95
CA ASN A 104 15.49 1.57 12.22
C ASN A 104 13.98 1.83 11.98
N LYS A 105 13.65 2.77 11.09
CA LYS A 105 12.27 3.06 10.69
C LYS A 105 11.63 1.86 9.98
N VAL A 106 12.32 1.30 8.99
CA VAL A 106 11.82 0.19 8.17
C VAL A 106 11.67 -1.09 8.98
N MET A 107 12.64 -1.43 9.84
CA MET A 107 12.56 -2.67 10.64
C MET A 107 11.40 -2.65 11.63
N LYS A 108 11.03 -1.51 12.19
CA LYS A 108 9.82 -1.38 13.03
C LYS A 108 8.55 -1.68 12.24
N ILE A 109 8.45 -1.19 11.00
CA ILE A 109 7.31 -1.47 10.11
C ILE A 109 7.25 -2.96 9.76
N MET A 110 8.38 -3.57 9.39
CA MET A 110 8.45 -4.98 9.03
C MET A 110 8.11 -5.89 10.22
N LEU A 111 8.66 -5.59 11.41
CA LEU A 111 8.32 -6.31 12.63
C LEU A 111 6.82 -6.28 12.90
N MET A 112 6.20 -5.10 12.84
CA MET A 112 4.77 -4.98 13.10
C MET A 112 3.92 -5.57 11.97
N SER A 113 4.41 -5.61 10.74
CA SER A 113 3.77 -6.33 9.64
C SER A 113 3.69 -7.83 9.92
N PHE A 114 4.76 -8.43 10.46
CA PHE A 114 4.72 -9.84 10.92
C PHE A 114 3.78 -10.04 12.10
N VAL A 115 3.78 -9.12 13.06
CA VAL A 115 2.83 -9.16 14.19
C VAL A 115 1.39 -9.13 13.68
N ILE A 116 1.07 -8.25 12.73
CA ILE A 116 -0.26 -8.17 12.13
C ILE A 116 -0.62 -9.48 11.42
N MET A 117 0.31 -10.11 10.70
CA MET A 117 0.11 -11.44 10.11
C MET A 117 -0.18 -12.52 11.16
N MET A 118 0.38 -12.38 12.37
CA MET A 118 0.15 -13.31 13.49
C MET A 118 -1.20 -13.12 14.16
N VAL A 119 -1.67 -11.88 14.31
CA VAL A 119 -2.85 -11.54 15.13
C VAL A 119 -4.15 -11.40 14.34
N ILE A 120 -4.08 -11.10 13.04
CA ILE A 120 -5.27 -10.99 12.17
C ILE A 120 -5.65 -12.38 11.67
N ARG A 121 -6.61 -13.02 12.34
CA ARG A 121 -6.96 -14.43 12.08
C ARG A 121 -8.41 -14.68 11.73
N THR A 122 -9.30 -13.76 12.06
CA THR A 122 -10.74 -13.92 11.83
C THR A 122 -11.25 -12.99 10.73
N ARG A 123 -12.37 -13.35 10.10
CA ARG A 123 -13.05 -12.47 9.14
C ARG A 123 -13.35 -11.09 9.76
N ARG A 124 -13.66 -11.06 11.07
CA ARG A 124 -13.92 -9.82 11.80
C ARG A 124 -12.67 -8.93 11.89
N ASP A 125 -11.52 -9.52 12.18
CA ASP A 125 -10.25 -8.79 12.28
C ASP A 125 -9.79 -8.27 10.93
N ILE A 126 -9.95 -9.09 9.86
CA ILE A 126 -9.70 -8.64 8.48
C ILE A 126 -10.58 -7.43 8.16
N GLY A 127 -11.88 -7.52 8.45
CA GLY A 127 -12.82 -6.41 8.24
C GLY A 127 -12.40 -5.14 8.99
N ARG A 128 -11.98 -5.27 10.26
CA ARG A 128 -11.47 -4.15 11.06
C ARG A 128 -10.18 -3.56 10.49
N LEU A 129 -9.24 -4.41 10.04
CA LEU A 129 -8.00 -3.96 9.41
C LEU A 129 -8.30 -3.12 8.15
N ILE A 130 -9.19 -3.60 7.27
CA ILE A 130 -9.58 -2.83 6.08
C ILE A 130 -10.29 -1.53 6.45
N TRP A 131 -11.15 -1.52 7.50
CA TRP A 131 -11.76 -0.29 8.00
C TRP A 131 -10.73 0.71 8.55
N VAL A 132 -9.70 0.25 9.25
CA VAL A 132 -8.62 1.11 9.77
C VAL A 132 -7.82 1.71 8.61
N LEU A 133 -7.43 0.91 7.61
CA LEU A 133 -6.73 1.39 6.42
C LEU A 133 -7.54 2.44 5.67
N VAL A 134 -8.81 2.12 5.37
CA VAL A 134 -9.72 3.01 4.65
C VAL A 134 -10.01 4.28 5.45
N GLY A 135 -10.23 4.17 6.75
CA GLY A 135 -10.48 5.33 7.62
C GLY A 135 -9.26 6.25 7.72
N SER A 136 -8.05 5.66 7.82
CA SER A 136 -6.79 6.39 7.93
C SER A 136 -6.47 7.21 6.67
N ILE A 137 -6.44 6.56 5.52
CA ILE A 137 -6.13 7.23 4.24
C ILE A 137 -7.34 8.03 3.73
N GLY A 138 -8.55 7.49 3.91
CA GLY A 138 -9.79 8.16 3.49
C GLY A 138 -10.02 9.50 4.18
N TYR A 139 -9.53 9.68 5.42
CA TYR A 139 -9.52 10.98 6.08
C TYR A 139 -8.80 12.04 5.24
N TYR A 140 -7.61 11.73 4.73
CA TYR A 140 -6.87 12.63 3.84
C TYR A 140 -7.55 12.81 2.49
N GLY A 141 -8.18 11.76 1.97
CA GLY A 141 -8.95 11.82 0.73
C GLY A 141 -10.16 12.77 0.84
N VAL A 142 -10.92 12.66 1.93
CA VAL A 142 -12.06 13.55 2.18
C VAL A 142 -11.58 15.00 2.39
N LYS A 143 -10.58 15.20 3.26
CA LYS A 143 -10.01 16.53 3.53
C LYS A 143 -9.44 17.17 2.26
N GLY A 144 -8.63 16.41 1.50
CA GLY A 144 -8.00 16.87 0.27
C GLY A 144 -9.01 17.11 -0.85
N GLY A 145 -10.04 16.26 -0.99
CA GLY A 145 -11.10 16.46 -1.99
C GLY A 145 -11.94 17.72 -1.71
N ILE A 146 -12.30 17.97 -0.45
CA ILE A 146 -12.96 19.21 -0.05
C ILE A 146 -12.06 20.42 -0.32
N PHE A 147 -10.76 20.30 -0.03
CA PHE A 147 -9.79 21.36 -0.31
C PHE A 147 -9.69 21.63 -1.81
N THR A 148 -9.60 20.59 -2.65
CA THR A 148 -9.59 20.73 -4.12
C THR A 148 -10.85 21.41 -4.64
N ILE A 149 -12.04 21.08 -4.10
CA ILE A 149 -13.29 21.76 -4.47
C ILE A 149 -13.26 23.24 -4.08
N ARG A 150 -12.85 23.55 -2.85
CA ARG A 150 -12.82 24.92 -2.33
C ARG A 150 -11.82 25.82 -3.03
N SER A 151 -10.68 25.26 -3.45
CA SER A 151 -9.64 25.98 -4.20
C SER A 151 -9.90 26.02 -5.71
N GLY A 152 -11.00 25.42 -6.20
CA GLY A 152 -11.21 25.27 -7.65
C GLY A 152 -10.09 24.46 -8.33
N GLY A 153 -9.40 23.62 -7.59
CA GLY A 153 -8.29 22.81 -8.09
C GLY A 153 -6.97 23.56 -8.32
N THR A 154 -6.90 24.86 -7.98
CA THR A 154 -5.70 25.70 -8.22
C THR A 154 -4.53 25.39 -7.27
N GLU A 155 -4.82 24.83 -6.10
CA GLU A 155 -3.84 24.53 -5.05
C GLU A 155 -3.56 23.03 -4.96
N ARG A 156 -2.29 22.67 -4.72
CA ARG A 156 -1.88 21.26 -4.60
C ARG A 156 -2.29 20.67 -3.25
N VAL A 157 -2.77 19.44 -3.30
CA VAL A 157 -3.03 18.64 -2.10
C VAL A 157 -1.75 17.94 -1.66
N TRP A 158 -1.35 18.18 -0.42
CA TRP A 158 -0.18 17.57 0.23
C TRP A 158 -0.62 16.64 1.34
N GLY A 159 0.22 15.64 1.63
CA GLY A 159 0.05 14.76 2.77
C GLY A 159 0.58 15.35 4.08
N PRO A 160 0.51 14.59 5.18
CA PRO A 160 1.09 14.98 6.46
C PRO A 160 2.62 14.93 6.37
N GLU A 161 3.26 16.04 6.75
CA GLU A 161 4.71 16.18 6.75
C GLU A 161 5.41 15.04 7.53
N GLU A 162 6.65 14.76 7.19
CA GLU A 162 7.52 13.74 7.83
C GLU A 162 6.98 12.29 7.76
N THR A 163 6.00 12.02 6.90
CA THR A 163 5.44 10.68 6.69
C THR A 163 5.77 10.14 5.30
N PHE A 164 5.55 8.84 5.07
CA PHE A 164 5.70 8.25 3.73
C PHE A 164 4.76 8.85 2.69
N ILE A 165 3.65 9.43 3.12
CA ILE A 165 2.64 10.04 2.25
C ILE A 165 2.66 11.58 2.33
N GLY A 166 3.73 12.19 2.83
CA GLY A 166 3.85 13.65 2.97
C GLY A 166 3.91 14.37 1.64
N ASP A 167 4.58 13.80 0.65
CA ASP A 167 4.63 14.30 -0.71
C ASP A 167 3.28 14.18 -1.42
N ASN A 168 2.95 15.15 -2.29
CA ASN A 168 1.71 15.18 -3.05
C ASN A 168 1.51 13.93 -3.92
N ASN A 169 2.58 13.40 -4.54
CA ASN A 169 2.50 12.21 -5.39
C ASN A 169 2.30 10.94 -4.55
N ALA A 170 2.97 10.85 -3.41
CA ALA A 170 2.86 9.73 -2.47
C ALA A 170 1.44 9.67 -1.88
N LEU A 171 0.88 10.83 -1.47
CA LEU A 171 -0.51 10.90 -1.04
C LEU A 171 -1.47 10.46 -2.14
N ALA A 172 -1.28 10.96 -3.38
CA ALA A 172 -2.13 10.55 -4.50
C ALA A 172 -2.17 9.03 -4.67
N LEU A 173 -1.01 8.37 -4.65
CA LEU A 173 -0.95 6.92 -4.78
C LEU A 173 -1.63 6.21 -3.61
N ALA A 174 -1.41 6.65 -2.37
CA ALA A 174 -2.07 6.09 -1.20
C ALA A 174 -3.60 6.20 -1.30
N LEU A 175 -4.13 7.34 -1.77
CA LEU A 175 -5.56 7.54 -2.02
C LEU A 175 -6.08 6.58 -3.09
N ILE A 176 -5.40 6.50 -4.23
CA ILE A 176 -5.81 5.68 -5.37
C ILE A 176 -5.90 4.21 -4.97
N ILE A 177 -4.87 3.65 -4.31
CA ILE A 177 -4.87 2.24 -3.91
C ILE A 177 -5.87 1.93 -2.78
N THR A 178 -6.41 2.95 -2.11
CA THR A 178 -7.43 2.82 -1.07
C THR A 178 -8.85 2.79 -1.66
N ILE A 179 -9.10 3.41 -2.81
CA ILE A 179 -10.42 3.44 -3.46
C ILE A 179 -11.04 2.03 -3.66
N PRO A 180 -10.32 1.01 -4.16
CA PRO A 180 -10.88 -0.34 -4.27
C PRO A 180 -11.29 -0.93 -2.92
N LEU A 181 -10.57 -0.63 -1.85
CA LEU A 181 -10.88 -1.09 -0.49
C LEU A 181 -12.12 -0.39 0.08
N MET A 182 -12.33 0.91 -0.24
CA MET A 182 -13.58 1.63 0.06
C MET A 182 -14.75 0.97 -0.65
N TYR A 183 -14.61 0.63 -1.93
CA TYR A 183 -15.62 -0.07 -2.70
C TYR A 183 -15.92 -1.46 -2.11
N TYR A 184 -14.89 -2.21 -1.72
CA TYR A 184 -15.06 -3.48 -1.00
C TYR A 184 -15.91 -3.31 0.26
N LEU A 185 -15.60 -2.33 1.11
CA LEU A 185 -16.37 -2.06 2.34
C LEU A 185 -17.81 -1.68 2.01
N GLN A 186 -18.03 -0.84 0.99
CA GLN A 186 -19.36 -0.44 0.56
C GLN A 186 -20.22 -1.65 0.16
N GLN A 187 -19.65 -2.60 -0.61
CA GLN A 187 -20.36 -3.80 -1.05
C GLN A 187 -20.65 -4.78 0.11
N ASN A 188 -19.82 -4.79 1.15
CA ASN A 188 -19.96 -5.67 2.31
C ASN A 188 -20.68 -4.99 3.51
N THR A 189 -21.06 -3.73 3.38
CA THR A 189 -21.88 -3.03 4.39
C THR A 189 -23.35 -3.41 4.19
N GLU A 190 -24.01 -3.74 5.29
CA GLU A 190 -25.42 -4.12 5.32
C GLU A 190 -26.33 -3.08 4.66
N LYS A 191 -27.35 -3.56 3.93
CA LYS A 191 -28.22 -2.67 3.12
C LYS A 191 -28.94 -1.59 3.93
N HIS A 192 -29.27 -1.88 5.20
CA HIS A 192 -29.94 -0.91 6.07
C HIS A 192 -29.00 0.23 6.53
N ARG A 193 -27.70 0.05 6.50
CA ARG A 193 -26.70 1.10 6.82
C ARG A 193 -26.44 2.02 5.62
N ARG A 194 -27.49 2.61 5.07
CA ARG A 194 -27.41 3.45 3.85
C ARG A 194 -26.41 4.60 4.00
N TRP A 195 -26.37 5.26 5.14
CA TRP A 195 -25.45 6.37 5.40
C TRP A 195 -23.98 5.98 5.28
N VAL A 196 -23.59 4.82 5.79
CA VAL A 196 -22.22 4.31 5.64
C VAL A 196 -21.89 4.06 4.16
N ARG A 197 -22.82 3.48 3.41
CA ARG A 197 -22.64 3.20 1.98
C ARG A 197 -22.52 4.48 1.15
N HIS A 198 -23.36 5.49 1.41
CA HIS A 198 -23.27 6.79 0.75
C HIS A 198 -22.01 7.56 1.19
N GLY A 199 -21.65 7.50 2.47
CA GLY A 199 -20.39 8.06 2.98
C GLY A 199 -19.16 7.48 2.29
N LEU A 200 -19.11 6.17 2.07
CA LEU A 200 -18.02 5.53 1.32
C LEU A 200 -18.03 5.96 -0.16
N SER A 201 -19.21 6.13 -0.80
CA SER A 201 -19.28 6.65 -2.17
C SER A 201 -18.71 8.07 -2.26
N GLY A 202 -19.12 8.94 -1.32
CA GLY A 202 -18.58 10.30 -1.23
C GLY A 202 -17.08 10.32 -0.97
N ALA A 203 -16.60 9.45 -0.06
CA ALA A 203 -15.17 9.33 0.23
C ALA A 203 -14.36 8.86 -1.00
N MET A 204 -14.88 7.91 -1.80
CA MET A 204 -14.24 7.50 -3.05
C MET A 204 -14.13 8.66 -4.04
N LEU A 205 -15.21 9.40 -4.24
CA LEU A 205 -15.21 10.55 -5.15
C LEU A 205 -14.26 11.65 -4.68
N LEU A 206 -14.29 12.00 -3.39
CA LEU A 206 -13.41 13.01 -2.81
C LEU A 206 -11.94 12.57 -2.83
N SER A 207 -11.66 11.26 -2.63
CA SER A 207 -10.31 10.73 -2.75
C SER A 207 -9.79 10.78 -4.19
N ALA A 208 -10.64 10.52 -5.18
CA ALA A 208 -10.29 10.69 -6.58
C ALA A 208 -10.00 12.16 -6.94
N LEU A 209 -10.84 13.09 -6.47
CA LEU A 209 -10.61 14.53 -6.61
C LEU A 209 -9.32 14.99 -5.91
N ALA A 210 -9.05 14.51 -4.69
CA ALA A 210 -7.79 14.81 -3.99
C ALA A 210 -6.56 14.29 -4.75
N ALA A 211 -6.66 13.08 -5.32
CA ALA A 211 -5.59 12.52 -6.15
C ALA A 211 -5.33 13.36 -7.43
N LEU A 212 -6.37 13.87 -8.08
CA LEU A 212 -6.22 14.81 -9.20
C LEU A 212 -5.64 16.14 -8.73
N GLY A 213 -6.17 16.70 -7.63
CA GLY A 213 -5.71 17.95 -7.02
C GLY A 213 -4.29 17.88 -6.44
N SER A 214 -3.69 16.70 -6.39
CA SER A 214 -2.27 16.54 -6.06
C SER A 214 -1.33 16.92 -7.22
N TYR A 215 -1.82 17.06 -8.45
CA TYR A 215 -1.03 17.29 -9.65
C TYR A 215 0.00 16.18 -9.96
N SER A 216 -0.31 14.94 -9.54
CA SER A 216 0.58 13.78 -9.71
C SER A 216 0.38 13.10 -11.06
N ARG A 217 1.36 13.21 -11.97
CA ARG A 217 1.39 12.47 -13.25
C ARG A 217 1.40 10.94 -13.01
N GLY A 218 2.23 10.47 -12.06
CA GLY A 218 2.26 9.06 -11.69
C GLY A 218 0.93 8.58 -11.08
N GLY A 219 0.25 9.45 -10.32
CA GLY A 219 -1.10 9.21 -9.82
C GLY A 219 -2.13 9.04 -10.95
N LEU A 220 -2.07 9.90 -11.97
CA LEU A 220 -2.95 9.79 -13.13
C LEU A 220 -2.77 8.44 -13.86
N LEU A 221 -1.54 8.01 -14.08
CA LEU A 221 -1.25 6.70 -14.68
C LEU A 221 -1.74 5.54 -13.78
N ALA A 222 -1.56 5.66 -12.47
CA ALA A 222 -2.00 4.64 -11.52
C ALA A 222 -3.52 4.49 -11.51
N ILE A 223 -4.28 5.60 -11.47
CA ILE A 223 -5.75 5.56 -11.47
C ILE A 223 -6.30 5.04 -12.80
N ALA A 224 -5.67 5.39 -13.91
CA ALA A 224 -6.04 4.89 -15.24
C ALA A 224 -5.81 3.37 -15.36
N ALA A 225 -4.64 2.88 -14.96
CA ALA A 225 -4.33 1.44 -14.96
C ALA A 225 -5.26 0.66 -14.03
N MET A 226 -5.52 1.16 -12.83
CA MET A 226 -6.43 0.57 -11.87
C MET A 226 -7.88 0.56 -12.38
N GLY A 227 -8.35 1.68 -12.94
CA GLY A 227 -9.69 1.80 -13.51
C GLY A 227 -9.90 0.85 -14.69
N LEU A 228 -8.92 0.77 -15.60
CA LEU A 228 -8.92 -0.19 -16.71
C LEU A 228 -8.98 -1.63 -16.20
N PHE A 229 -8.16 -1.98 -15.21
CA PHE A 229 -8.19 -3.31 -14.61
C PHE A 229 -9.55 -3.63 -13.99
N MET A 230 -10.13 -2.71 -13.24
CA MET A 230 -11.47 -2.88 -12.64
C MET A 230 -12.54 -3.03 -13.71
N TRP A 231 -12.48 -2.27 -14.79
CA TRP A 231 -13.39 -2.37 -15.92
C TRP A 231 -13.28 -3.73 -16.61
N LEU A 232 -12.07 -4.20 -16.91
CA LEU A 232 -11.83 -5.50 -17.52
C LEU A 232 -12.36 -6.67 -16.68
N LYS A 233 -12.30 -6.54 -15.34
CA LYS A 233 -12.75 -7.56 -14.38
C LYS A 233 -14.21 -7.45 -13.99
N SER A 234 -14.89 -6.38 -14.36
CA SER A 234 -16.30 -6.15 -14.02
C SER A 234 -17.23 -7.06 -14.81
N ASP A 235 -18.20 -7.65 -14.14
CA ASP A 235 -19.31 -8.35 -14.79
C ASP A 235 -20.28 -7.37 -15.48
N ARG A 236 -20.26 -6.08 -15.06
CA ARG A 236 -21.11 -5.02 -15.60
C ARG A 236 -20.30 -3.99 -16.38
N LYS A 237 -19.58 -4.44 -17.40
CA LYS A 237 -18.63 -3.61 -18.17
C LYS A 237 -19.26 -2.36 -18.76
N LEU A 238 -20.49 -2.46 -19.31
CA LEU A 238 -21.19 -1.31 -19.89
C LEU A 238 -21.53 -0.25 -18.82
N VAL A 239 -22.02 -0.68 -17.65
CA VAL A 239 -22.38 0.24 -16.56
C VAL A 239 -21.13 0.94 -16.00
N LEU A 240 -20.07 0.16 -15.72
CA LEU A 240 -18.82 0.73 -15.21
C LEU A 240 -18.12 1.59 -16.28
N GLY A 241 -18.13 1.17 -17.55
CA GLY A 241 -17.60 1.95 -18.66
C GLY A 241 -18.36 3.28 -18.85
N ALA A 242 -19.69 3.26 -18.80
CA ALA A 242 -20.51 4.47 -18.85
C ALA A 242 -20.24 5.39 -17.65
N LEU A 243 -20.11 4.82 -16.43
CA LEU A 243 -19.78 5.59 -15.24
C LEU A 243 -18.39 6.25 -15.35
N LEU A 244 -17.36 5.50 -15.74
CA LEU A 244 -16.02 6.03 -15.95
C LEU A 244 -16.00 7.07 -17.08
N GLY A 245 -16.71 6.79 -18.19
CA GLY A 245 -16.83 7.72 -19.31
C GLY A 245 -17.58 9.00 -19.00
N ALA A 246 -18.50 9.00 -18.04
CA ALA A 246 -19.20 10.20 -17.58
C ALA A 246 -18.42 10.96 -16.50
N VAL A 247 -17.87 10.24 -15.51
CA VAL A 247 -17.23 10.87 -14.34
C VAL A 247 -15.84 11.42 -14.70
N THR A 248 -15.05 10.68 -15.51
CA THR A 248 -13.68 11.12 -15.84
C THR A 248 -13.65 12.47 -16.55
N PRO A 249 -14.41 12.73 -17.63
CA PRO A 249 -14.42 14.05 -18.27
C PRO A 249 -14.88 15.17 -17.34
N LEU A 250 -15.86 14.91 -16.47
CA LEU A 250 -16.32 15.91 -15.49
C LEU A 250 -15.23 16.26 -14.49
N LEU A 251 -14.49 15.26 -14.00
CA LEU A 251 -13.37 15.47 -13.08
C LEU A 251 -12.23 16.24 -13.78
N LEU A 252 -11.91 15.89 -15.01
CA LEU A 252 -10.87 16.57 -15.79
C LEU A 252 -11.26 18.00 -16.15
N ALA A 253 -12.51 18.23 -16.55
CA ALA A 253 -13.03 19.56 -16.87
C ALA A 253 -13.09 20.50 -15.65
N PHE A 254 -13.16 19.95 -14.44
CA PHE A 254 -13.10 20.72 -13.20
C PHE A 254 -11.69 21.27 -12.91
N MET A 255 -10.64 20.60 -13.43
CA MET A 255 -9.26 20.98 -13.16
C MET A 255 -8.83 22.22 -13.97
N PRO A 256 -8.07 23.16 -13.36
CA PRO A 256 -7.63 24.37 -14.02
C PRO A 256 -6.60 24.10 -15.14
N GLU A 257 -6.41 25.07 -16.03
CA GLU A 257 -5.46 24.99 -17.17
C GLU A 257 -4.05 24.61 -16.73
N ARG A 258 -3.54 25.17 -15.64
CA ARG A 258 -2.24 24.77 -15.04
C ARG A 258 -2.11 23.29 -14.74
N TRP A 259 -3.20 22.62 -14.44
CA TRP A 259 -3.21 21.17 -14.23
C TRP A 259 -3.03 20.44 -15.59
N ALA A 260 -3.75 20.91 -16.62
CA ALA A 260 -3.63 20.36 -17.97
C ALA A 260 -2.20 20.56 -18.52
N GLU A 261 -1.65 21.77 -18.43
CA GLU A 261 -0.26 22.07 -18.78
C GLU A 261 0.73 21.13 -18.07
N ARG A 262 0.51 20.88 -16.75
CA ARG A 262 1.35 19.94 -15.99
C ARG A 262 1.24 18.51 -16.47
N MET A 263 0.07 18.07 -16.94
CA MET A 263 -0.11 16.73 -17.50
C MET A 263 0.49 16.62 -18.91
N ASP A 264 0.43 17.67 -19.72
CA ASP A 264 1.01 17.70 -21.07
C ASP A 264 2.53 17.55 -21.10
N THR A 265 3.25 17.93 -20.00
CA THR A 265 4.69 17.68 -19.89
C THR A 265 5.07 16.18 -19.88
N ILE A 266 4.11 15.26 -19.88
CA ILE A 266 4.37 13.83 -20.12
C ILE A 266 4.90 13.63 -21.55
N ASN A 267 4.44 14.42 -22.51
CA ASN A 267 4.82 14.33 -23.91
C ASN A 267 6.19 14.99 -24.20
N THR A 268 6.64 15.91 -23.34
CA THR A 268 7.91 16.67 -23.47
C THR A 268 8.83 16.41 -22.28
N TYR A 269 8.94 15.13 -21.85
CA TYR A 269 9.67 14.73 -20.64
C TYR A 269 11.16 15.11 -20.65
N GLU A 270 11.78 15.27 -21.83
CA GLU A 270 13.18 15.66 -22.00
C GLU A 270 13.44 17.11 -21.51
N GLU A 271 12.44 17.96 -21.54
CA GLU A 271 12.50 19.35 -21.05
C GLU A 271 12.11 19.44 -19.55
N ASP A 272 11.54 18.36 -18.99
CA ASP A 272 11.12 18.33 -17.58
C ASP A 272 12.29 17.91 -16.68
N SER A 273 12.82 18.87 -15.92
CA SER A 273 13.93 18.64 -14.98
C SER A 273 13.61 17.52 -13.97
N SER A 274 12.35 17.39 -13.54
CA SER A 274 11.92 16.32 -12.61
C SER A 274 11.96 14.95 -13.28
N ALA A 275 11.65 14.82 -14.57
CA ALA A 275 11.76 13.57 -15.29
C ALA A 275 13.22 13.19 -15.53
N MET A 276 14.03 14.16 -15.94
CA MET A 276 15.46 13.96 -16.21
C MET A 276 16.23 13.60 -14.94
N GLY A 277 15.95 14.24 -13.81
CA GLY A 277 16.53 13.88 -12.51
C GLY A 277 16.21 12.44 -12.08
N ARG A 278 14.98 11.96 -12.35
CA ARG A 278 14.63 10.55 -12.10
C ARG A 278 15.41 9.60 -12.99
N LEU A 279 15.53 9.88 -14.29
CA LEU A 279 16.32 9.05 -15.20
C LEU A 279 17.79 9.00 -14.79
N ASN A 280 18.35 10.13 -14.32
CA ASN A 280 19.68 10.19 -13.74
C ASN A 280 19.81 9.28 -12.51
N ALA A 281 18.88 9.36 -11.57
CA ALA A 281 18.83 8.50 -10.37
C ALA A 281 18.63 7.02 -10.70
N TRP A 282 17.84 6.69 -11.73
CA TRP A 282 17.66 5.29 -12.19
C TRP A 282 18.94 4.72 -12.79
N ARG A 283 19.67 5.51 -13.59
CA ARG A 283 20.97 5.10 -14.11
C ARG A 283 22.01 4.96 -13.00
N MET A 284 22.01 5.88 -12.03
CA MET A 284 22.83 5.77 -10.83
C MET A 284 22.55 4.45 -10.10
N ALA A 285 21.30 4.13 -9.80
CA ALA A 285 20.91 2.89 -9.11
C ALA A 285 21.31 1.63 -9.89
N TRP A 286 21.18 1.66 -11.22
CA TRP A 286 21.60 0.58 -12.10
C TRP A 286 23.11 0.38 -12.07
N ASN A 287 23.89 1.45 -12.21
CA ASN A 287 25.35 1.40 -12.21
C ASN A 287 25.88 0.93 -10.84
N LEU A 288 25.29 1.43 -9.75
CA LEU A 288 25.60 1.02 -8.40
C LEU A 288 25.35 -0.48 -8.19
N ALA A 289 24.19 -1.00 -8.61
CA ALA A 289 23.86 -2.41 -8.47
C ALA A 289 24.75 -3.33 -9.34
N ARG A 290 25.24 -2.86 -10.47
CA ARG A 290 26.22 -3.60 -11.29
C ARG A 290 27.60 -3.66 -10.66
N ASP A 291 28.03 -2.60 -9.99
CA ASP A 291 29.35 -2.52 -9.36
C ASP A 291 29.36 -3.22 -7.98
N ARG A 292 28.22 -3.19 -7.26
CA ARG A 292 28.10 -3.71 -5.91
C ARG A 292 26.97 -4.71 -5.77
N PHE A 293 27.31 -5.96 -5.53
CA PHE A 293 26.33 -7.06 -5.36
C PHE A 293 25.25 -6.78 -4.31
N PRO A 294 25.55 -6.25 -3.07
CA PRO A 294 24.53 -5.93 -2.09
C PRO A 294 23.81 -4.59 -2.33
N GLY A 295 24.16 -3.84 -3.38
CA GLY A 295 23.70 -2.45 -3.53
C GLY A 295 24.42 -1.49 -2.58
N GLY A 296 23.80 -0.34 -2.29
CA GLY A 296 24.38 0.73 -1.47
C GLY A 296 23.97 0.76 -0.01
N GLY A 297 23.02 -0.10 0.42
CA GLY A 297 22.34 0.03 1.71
C GLY A 297 21.17 1.01 1.61
N PHE A 298 20.49 1.29 2.72
CA PHE A 298 19.40 2.25 2.73
C PHE A 298 19.91 3.67 2.45
N ASP A 299 19.05 4.47 1.79
CA ASP A 299 19.25 5.89 1.51
C ASP A 299 20.51 6.17 0.67
N VAL A 300 20.44 5.79 -0.59
CA VAL A 300 21.53 6.01 -1.58
C VAL A 300 21.43 7.35 -2.33
N SER A 301 20.53 8.24 -1.94
CA SER A 301 20.32 9.53 -2.60
C SER A 301 21.26 10.61 -2.07
N ASP A 302 22.58 10.42 -2.23
CA ASP A 302 23.62 11.26 -1.71
C ASP A 302 24.62 11.72 -2.80
N ALA A 303 25.18 12.91 -2.65
CA ALA A 303 26.10 13.51 -3.61
C ALA A 303 27.35 12.65 -3.87
N SER A 304 27.89 11.98 -2.84
CA SER A 304 29.08 11.13 -2.98
C SER A 304 28.80 9.87 -3.84
N ILE A 305 27.60 9.31 -3.72
CA ILE A 305 27.14 8.17 -4.52
C ILE A 305 26.87 8.61 -5.96
N PHE A 306 26.19 9.75 -6.15
CA PHE A 306 25.93 10.32 -7.47
C PHE A 306 27.22 10.69 -8.19
N ALA A 307 28.21 11.26 -7.49
CA ALA A 307 29.52 11.55 -8.05
C ALA A 307 30.23 10.32 -8.66
N ARG A 308 29.95 9.13 -8.13
CA ARG A 308 30.58 7.88 -8.58
C ARG A 308 29.76 7.13 -9.62
N TYR A 309 28.43 7.15 -9.53
CA TYR A 309 27.57 6.23 -10.27
C TYR A 309 26.57 6.91 -11.21
N ALA A 310 26.27 8.21 -11.02
CA ALA A 310 25.30 8.91 -11.84
C ALA A 310 25.94 9.47 -13.15
N PRO A 311 25.21 9.50 -14.26
CA PRO A 311 25.65 10.21 -15.46
C PRO A 311 25.88 11.71 -15.25
N ASN A 312 24.98 12.34 -14.47
CA ASN A 312 25.14 13.74 -14.02
C ASN A 312 25.34 13.76 -12.50
N PRO A 313 26.59 13.92 -12.01
CA PRO A 313 26.91 13.91 -10.58
C PRO A 313 26.27 15.04 -9.77
N MET A 314 25.97 16.17 -10.43
CA MET A 314 25.45 17.37 -9.74
C MET A 314 23.93 17.34 -9.56
N ASP A 315 23.22 16.44 -10.25
CA ASP A 315 21.77 16.34 -10.21
C ASP A 315 21.35 15.20 -9.29
N VAL A 316 21.41 15.45 -7.98
CA VAL A 316 21.11 14.46 -6.93
C VAL A 316 19.61 14.41 -6.66
N HIS A 317 18.98 13.29 -6.96
CA HIS A 317 17.56 13.05 -6.75
C HIS A 317 17.28 11.68 -6.13
N ALA A 318 16.19 11.57 -5.35
CA ALA A 318 15.67 10.27 -4.99
C ALA A 318 15.23 9.48 -6.22
N ALA A 319 15.30 8.15 -6.16
CA ALA A 319 14.94 7.28 -7.30
C ALA A 319 13.48 7.50 -7.76
N HIS A 320 12.59 7.95 -6.88
CA HIS A 320 11.15 8.07 -7.15
C HIS A 320 10.60 6.86 -7.92
N SER A 321 11.01 5.66 -7.52
CA SER A 321 10.57 4.39 -8.07
C SER A 321 10.85 3.29 -7.05
N ILE A 322 9.81 2.53 -6.65
CA ILE A 322 9.98 1.38 -5.75
C ILE A 322 10.95 0.35 -6.32
N TYR A 323 11.04 0.23 -7.64
CA TYR A 323 11.91 -0.72 -8.32
C TYR A 323 13.38 -0.28 -8.30
N PHE A 324 13.65 0.97 -8.68
CA PHE A 324 15.01 1.50 -8.67
C PHE A 324 15.49 1.83 -7.26
N GLN A 325 14.56 2.11 -6.32
CA GLN A 325 14.88 2.17 -4.90
C GLN A 325 15.37 0.80 -4.39
N ALA A 326 14.60 -0.28 -4.66
CA ALA A 326 15.02 -1.63 -4.30
C ALA A 326 16.34 -2.03 -4.96
N LEU A 327 16.55 -1.64 -6.23
CA LEU A 327 17.78 -1.93 -6.99
C LEU A 327 18.98 -1.20 -6.41
N GLY A 328 18.89 0.10 -6.18
CA GLY A 328 20.01 0.91 -5.68
C GLY A 328 20.36 0.57 -4.24
N GLU A 329 19.35 0.44 -3.38
CA GLU A 329 19.56 0.16 -1.95
C GLU A 329 19.96 -1.30 -1.68
N HIS A 330 19.36 -2.28 -2.39
CA HIS A 330 19.50 -3.71 -2.07
C HIS A 330 20.00 -4.59 -3.21
N GLY A 331 20.48 -3.99 -4.28
CA GLY A 331 21.03 -4.68 -5.45
C GLY A 331 19.98 -5.51 -6.21
N PHE A 332 20.45 -6.29 -7.17
CA PHE A 332 19.57 -7.17 -7.98
C PHE A 332 18.84 -8.21 -7.14
N VAL A 333 19.48 -8.74 -6.09
CA VAL A 333 18.85 -9.74 -5.21
C VAL A 333 17.66 -9.13 -4.49
N GLY A 334 17.81 -7.92 -3.92
CA GLY A 334 16.70 -7.21 -3.26
C GLY A 334 15.55 -6.94 -4.22
N LEU A 335 15.84 -6.44 -5.43
CA LEU A 335 14.83 -6.22 -6.45
C LEU A 335 14.10 -7.52 -6.83
N LEU A 336 14.82 -8.62 -7.06
CA LEU A 336 14.21 -9.91 -7.43
C LEU A 336 13.31 -10.46 -6.33
N ILE A 337 13.74 -10.40 -5.05
CA ILE A 337 12.92 -10.83 -3.91
C ILE A 337 11.66 -9.95 -3.81
N TYR A 338 11.79 -8.64 -3.99
CA TYR A 338 10.67 -7.72 -3.96
C TYR A 338 9.64 -7.98 -5.09
N LEU A 339 10.10 -8.21 -6.31
CA LEU A 339 9.24 -8.58 -7.44
C LEU A 339 8.55 -9.94 -7.20
N ALA A 340 9.30 -10.92 -6.68
CA ALA A 340 8.74 -12.22 -6.30
C ALA A 340 7.68 -12.09 -5.20
N LEU A 341 7.88 -11.20 -4.22
CA LEU A 341 6.91 -10.88 -3.17
C LEU A 341 5.61 -10.30 -3.75
N GLY A 342 5.72 -9.35 -4.68
CA GLY A 342 4.57 -8.80 -5.40
C GLY A 342 3.80 -9.87 -6.19
N LEU A 343 4.52 -10.72 -6.91
CA LEU A 343 3.95 -11.84 -7.68
C LEU A 343 3.28 -12.89 -6.76
N ALA A 344 3.91 -13.24 -5.64
CA ALA A 344 3.32 -14.17 -4.66
C ALA A 344 2.04 -13.62 -4.04
N THR A 345 2.01 -12.32 -3.75
CA THR A 345 0.82 -11.62 -3.25
C THR A 345 -0.31 -11.64 -4.29
N TRP A 346 0.01 -11.33 -5.54
CA TRP A 346 -0.93 -11.43 -6.66
C TRP A 346 -1.49 -12.84 -6.83
N ARG A 347 -0.62 -13.85 -6.81
CA ARG A 347 -1.02 -15.28 -6.92
C ARG A 347 -1.88 -15.71 -5.74
N THR A 348 -1.62 -15.20 -4.53
CA THR A 348 -2.45 -15.45 -3.34
C THR A 348 -3.86 -14.90 -3.55
N ALA A 349 -4.00 -13.66 -3.98
CA ALA A 349 -5.30 -13.08 -4.32
C ALA A 349 -6.01 -13.86 -5.44
N ALA A 350 -5.30 -14.21 -6.51
CA ALA A 350 -5.85 -15.01 -7.60
C ALA A 350 -6.31 -16.41 -7.15
N ALA A 351 -5.60 -17.05 -6.23
CA ALA A 351 -6.00 -18.34 -5.65
C ALA A 351 -7.29 -18.22 -4.83
N ILE A 352 -7.43 -17.15 -4.03
CA ILE A 352 -8.67 -16.86 -3.30
C ILE A 352 -9.83 -16.69 -4.29
N ILE A 353 -9.66 -15.85 -5.32
CA ILE A 353 -10.70 -15.58 -6.34
C ILE A 353 -11.16 -16.89 -7.02
N ARG A 354 -10.21 -17.73 -7.45
CA ARG A 354 -10.54 -19.02 -8.08
C ARG A 354 -11.32 -19.95 -7.15
N ARG A 355 -10.90 -20.02 -5.88
CA ARG A 355 -11.45 -20.94 -4.90
C ARG A 355 -12.84 -20.52 -4.39
N THR A 356 -13.11 -19.23 -4.39
CA THR A 356 -14.37 -18.65 -3.91
C THR A 356 -15.43 -18.42 -5.01
N ARG A 357 -15.07 -18.73 -6.26
CA ARG A 357 -15.97 -18.52 -7.40
C ARG A 357 -17.21 -19.40 -7.27
N GLY A 358 -18.39 -18.78 -7.37
CA GLY A 358 -19.68 -19.49 -7.25
C GLY A 358 -20.07 -19.86 -5.82
N GLN A 359 -19.35 -19.39 -4.77
CA GLN A 359 -19.67 -19.67 -3.37
C GLN A 359 -20.22 -18.39 -2.69
N PRO A 360 -21.55 -18.28 -2.46
CA PRO A 360 -22.17 -17.09 -1.87
C PRO A 360 -21.62 -16.75 -0.47
N GLU A 361 -21.32 -17.76 0.35
CA GLU A 361 -20.80 -17.61 1.71
C GLU A 361 -19.40 -16.97 1.74
N LEU A 362 -18.62 -17.17 0.68
CA LEU A 362 -17.26 -16.66 0.51
C LEU A 362 -17.18 -15.41 -0.39
N ARG A 363 -18.33 -14.80 -0.71
CA ARG A 363 -18.40 -13.60 -1.56
C ARG A 363 -17.57 -12.45 -1.00
N TRP A 364 -17.48 -12.34 0.32
CA TRP A 364 -16.65 -11.34 1.00
C TRP A 364 -15.16 -11.52 0.68
N ALA A 365 -14.67 -12.77 0.71
CA ALA A 365 -13.26 -13.09 0.42
C ALA A 365 -12.93 -12.88 -1.06
N HIS A 366 -13.88 -13.25 -1.96
CA HIS A 366 -13.80 -12.99 -3.39
C HIS A 366 -13.66 -11.49 -3.66
N GLY A 367 -14.55 -10.68 -3.06
CA GLY A 367 -14.55 -9.22 -3.21
C GLY A 367 -13.26 -8.59 -2.68
N LEU A 368 -12.80 -9.00 -1.49
CA LEU A 368 -11.55 -8.50 -0.93
C LEU A 368 -10.35 -8.81 -1.84
N ALA A 369 -10.21 -10.05 -2.29
CA ALA A 369 -9.10 -10.45 -3.14
C ALA A 369 -9.12 -9.73 -4.51
N THR A 370 -10.29 -9.53 -5.10
CA THR A 370 -10.43 -8.79 -6.38
C THR A 370 -10.05 -7.32 -6.21
N MET A 371 -10.53 -6.66 -5.15
CA MET A 371 -10.20 -5.26 -4.88
C MET A 371 -8.74 -5.09 -4.45
N SER A 372 -8.16 -6.07 -3.74
CA SER A 372 -6.73 -6.08 -3.45
C SER A 372 -5.88 -6.18 -4.72
N GLN A 373 -6.30 -6.97 -5.74
CA GLN A 373 -5.61 -6.98 -7.03
C GLN A 373 -5.67 -5.61 -7.72
N ALA A 374 -6.80 -4.91 -7.64
CA ALA A 374 -6.92 -3.55 -8.19
C ALA A 374 -5.97 -2.57 -7.46
N SER A 375 -5.88 -2.63 -6.12
CA SER A 375 -4.94 -1.85 -5.33
C SER A 375 -3.48 -2.17 -5.68
N LEU A 376 -3.14 -3.45 -5.89
CA LEU A 376 -1.80 -3.89 -6.28
C LEU A 376 -1.40 -3.39 -7.68
N ILE A 377 -2.32 -3.34 -8.64
CA ILE A 377 -2.07 -2.73 -9.96
C ILE A 377 -1.79 -1.24 -9.82
N GLY A 378 -2.65 -0.52 -9.08
CA GLY A 378 -2.41 0.90 -8.80
C GLY A 378 -1.06 1.15 -8.14
N PHE A 379 -0.67 0.31 -7.15
CA PHE A 379 0.62 0.41 -6.47
C PHE A 379 1.80 0.06 -7.38
N ALA A 380 1.69 -0.98 -8.22
CA ALA A 380 2.76 -1.38 -9.13
C ALA A 380 3.03 -0.31 -10.19
N VAL A 381 1.98 0.30 -10.76
CA VAL A 381 2.12 1.35 -11.79
C VAL A 381 2.55 2.68 -11.15
N GLY A 382 1.86 3.14 -10.11
CA GLY A 382 2.19 4.42 -9.46
C GLY A 382 3.51 4.38 -8.71
N GLY A 383 3.84 3.25 -8.10
CA GLY A 383 5.12 3.01 -7.43
C GLY A 383 6.32 3.01 -8.37
N ALA A 384 6.13 2.80 -9.69
CA ALA A 384 7.19 2.99 -10.67
C ALA A 384 7.73 4.43 -10.70
N PHE A 385 6.96 5.39 -10.16
CA PHE A 385 7.29 6.81 -10.15
C PHE A 385 7.41 7.41 -8.74
N LEU A 386 7.55 6.56 -7.68
CA LEU A 386 7.56 6.97 -6.28
C LEU A 386 8.48 6.11 -5.42
N SER A 387 9.21 6.72 -4.47
CA SER A 387 10.05 6.02 -3.49
C SER A 387 9.21 5.52 -2.30
N LEU A 388 8.29 4.60 -2.55
CA LEU A 388 7.37 4.02 -1.56
C LEU A 388 7.62 2.54 -1.29
N LEU A 389 8.87 2.07 -1.46
CA LEU A 389 9.26 0.68 -1.23
C LEU A 389 8.87 0.19 0.18
N TYR A 390 9.00 1.07 1.17
CA TYR A 390 8.76 0.76 2.59
C TYR A 390 7.43 1.29 3.12
N PHE A 391 6.57 1.81 2.25
CA PHE A 391 5.22 2.21 2.65
C PHE A 391 4.45 0.99 3.18
N ASP A 392 3.92 1.12 4.36
CA ASP A 392 3.43 0.00 5.16
C ASP A 392 2.08 -0.57 4.69
N MET A 393 1.21 0.21 4.05
CA MET A 393 -0.12 -0.23 3.62
C MET A 393 -0.12 -1.48 2.72
N PRO A 394 0.76 -1.65 1.70
CA PRO A 394 0.85 -2.89 0.92
C PRO A 394 1.16 -4.13 1.77
N TYR A 395 2.01 -4.01 2.78
CA TYR A 395 2.36 -5.12 3.67
C TYR A 395 1.19 -5.54 4.56
N TYR A 396 0.37 -4.57 5.02
CA TYR A 396 -0.86 -4.88 5.76
C TYR A 396 -1.92 -5.53 4.87
N LEU A 397 -1.98 -5.14 3.59
CA LEU A 397 -2.83 -5.80 2.61
C LEU A 397 -2.39 -7.26 2.34
N MET A 398 -1.08 -7.53 2.33
CA MET A 398 -0.52 -8.89 2.28
C MET A 398 -0.99 -9.71 3.49
N ALA A 399 -0.95 -9.14 4.70
CA ALA A 399 -1.45 -9.80 5.90
C ALA A 399 -2.95 -10.15 5.81
N ALA A 400 -3.77 -9.21 5.31
CA ALA A 400 -5.20 -9.45 5.08
C ALA A 400 -5.44 -10.58 4.08
N LEU A 401 -4.68 -10.64 2.98
CA LEU A 401 -4.79 -11.69 1.97
C LEU A 401 -4.33 -13.06 2.49
N ILE A 402 -3.24 -13.12 3.27
CA ILE A 402 -2.78 -14.37 3.92
C ILE A 402 -3.87 -14.90 4.84
N ALA A 403 -4.40 -14.06 5.75
CA ALA A 403 -5.46 -14.45 6.67
C ALA A 403 -6.72 -14.91 5.93
N THR A 404 -7.13 -14.18 4.87
CA THR A 404 -8.27 -14.53 4.03
C THR A 404 -8.08 -15.89 3.36
N ARG A 405 -6.90 -16.16 2.81
CA ARG A 405 -6.58 -17.43 2.17
C ARG A 405 -6.70 -18.60 3.14
N ILE A 406 -6.16 -18.46 4.36
CA ILE A 406 -6.22 -19.49 5.40
C ILE A 406 -7.69 -19.80 5.78
N ILE A 407 -8.52 -18.76 5.93
CA ILE A 407 -9.94 -18.92 6.24
C ILE A 407 -10.65 -19.66 5.11
N VAL A 408 -10.42 -19.25 3.86
CA VAL A 408 -11.02 -19.88 2.68
C VAL A 408 -10.57 -21.34 2.54
N GLU A 409 -9.31 -21.67 2.79
CA GLU A 409 -8.78 -23.03 2.72
C GLU A 409 -9.39 -23.94 3.79
N ARG A 410 -9.73 -23.40 4.96
CA ARG A 410 -10.40 -24.16 6.04
C ARG A 410 -11.90 -24.38 5.78
N GLN A 411 -12.55 -23.45 5.08
CA GLN A 411 -13.99 -23.49 4.83
C GLN A 411 -14.38 -24.19 3.53
N ALA A 412 -13.52 -24.14 2.52
CA ALA A 412 -13.75 -24.84 1.27
C ALA A 412 -13.34 -26.31 1.41
N PRO A 413 -14.25 -27.27 1.26
CA PRO A 413 -13.88 -28.68 1.26
C PRO A 413 -12.81 -28.93 0.19
N ALA A 414 -11.84 -29.78 0.52
CA ALA A 414 -10.88 -30.26 -0.47
C ALA A 414 -11.67 -30.81 -1.68
N PRO A 415 -11.23 -30.58 -2.93
CA PRO A 415 -11.90 -31.16 -4.09
C PRO A 415 -12.04 -32.65 -3.84
N THR A 416 -13.27 -33.14 -3.82
CA THR A 416 -13.52 -34.56 -3.59
C THR A 416 -12.74 -35.34 -4.64
N SER A 417 -12.24 -36.53 -4.28
CA SER A 417 -11.47 -37.40 -5.19
C SER A 417 -12.19 -37.62 -6.53
N ARG A 418 -13.51 -37.52 -6.53
CA ARG A 418 -14.39 -37.59 -7.73
C ARG A 418 -14.24 -36.37 -8.65
N GLN A 419 -14.11 -35.14 -8.11
CA GLN A 419 -13.89 -33.92 -8.91
C GLN A 419 -12.45 -33.82 -9.43
N ALA A 420 -11.47 -34.33 -8.67
CA ALA A 420 -10.11 -34.44 -9.12
C ALA A 420 -9.97 -35.47 -10.26
N ARG A 421 -10.65 -36.62 -10.17
CA ARG A 421 -10.71 -37.63 -11.24
C ARG A 421 -11.46 -37.12 -12.48
N ALA A 422 -12.57 -36.39 -12.33
CA ALA A 422 -13.30 -35.81 -13.45
C ALA A 422 -12.48 -34.74 -14.20
N LYS A 423 -11.69 -33.91 -13.47
CA LYS A 423 -10.74 -32.97 -14.09
C LYS A 423 -9.58 -33.66 -14.79
N ALA A 424 -9.06 -34.73 -14.22
CA ALA A 424 -7.99 -35.52 -14.84
C ALA A 424 -8.50 -36.26 -16.11
N GLN A 425 -9.71 -36.78 -16.09
CA GLN A 425 -10.35 -37.42 -17.25
C GLN A 425 -10.69 -36.40 -18.36
N ALA A 426 -11.16 -35.21 -18.02
CA ALA A 426 -11.39 -34.15 -19.00
C ALA A 426 -10.06 -33.68 -19.64
N ALA A 427 -8.98 -33.56 -18.86
CA ALA A 427 -7.66 -33.20 -19.37
C ALA A 427 -7.03 -34.30 -20.28
N ILE A 428 -7.37 -35.56 -20.07
CA ILE A 428 -6.93 -36.68 -20.93
C ILE A 428 -7.78 -36.73 -22.22
N ALA A 429 -9.05 -36.36 -22.16
CA ALA A 429 -9.94 -36.31 -23.32
C ALA A 429 -9.68 -35.11 -24.27
N GLU A 430 -8.95 -34.09 -23.82
CA GLU A 430 -8.54 -32.91 -24.59
C GLU A 430 -7.13 -33.04 -25.22
N GLN A 431 -6.47 -34.16 -25.09
CA GLN A 431 -5.19 -34.43 -25.80
C GLN A 431 -5.54 -35.03 -27.17
N PRO A 432 -5.06 -34.40 -28.28
CA PRO A 432 -5.35 -34.82 -29.65
C PRO A 432 -4.72 -36.17 -30.01
#